data_574150b45146dac63b6ee43a358969ee
#
_entry.id   574150b45146dac63b6ee43a358969ee
#
_cell.length_a   1.000
_cell.length_b   1.000
_cell.length_c   1.000
_cell.angle_alpha   90.00
_cell.angle_beta   90.00
_cell.angle_gamma   90.00
#
_symmetry.space_group_name_H-M   'P 1'
#
loop_
_entity.id
_entity.type
_entity.pdbx_description
1 polymer ?
#
loop_
_entity_poly.entity_id
_entity_poly.type
_entity_poly.pdbx_seq_one_letter_code
_entity_poly.pdbx_strand_id
1 'polypeptide(L)'
;EKADEKASQGIIGGLFGMRFPFISEGAMPCNNCLSNDALFKVQSDVIRHLAAERSCVFVGRCADYILREHPRCANVFISASKEDRIARLCGMHHIDAEAAEEMIEKADKRRSEYYNYYSFKTWGAAATYHLCIDSSSLGIDGTVRFIEEFVAKKLQL
;
A
#
# COMPACT_ATOMS: atom_id res chain seq x y z
N GLU A 1 3.77 -12.21 25.06
CA GLU A 1 2.74 -11.42 24.33
C GLU A 1 3.12 -9.95 24.09
N LYS A 2 4.25 -9.45 24.57
CA LYS A 2 4.77 -8.08 24.31
C LYS A 2 6.04 -8.01 23.44
N ALA A 3 6.52 -9.12 22.92
CA ALA A 3 7.75 -9.19 22.13
C ALA A 3 7.49 -9.09 20.61
N ASP A 4 6.31 -9.49 20.14
CA ASP A 4 5.99 -9.52 18.70
C ASP A 4 5.62 -8.14 18.12
N GLU A 5 5.06 -7.23 18.94
CA GLU A 5 4.74 -5.87 18.48
C GLU A 5 5.97 -5.00 18.17
N LYS A 6 7.10 -5.25 18.83
CA LYS A 6 8.35 -4.49 18.56
C LYS A 6 9.07 -4.97 17.31
N ALA A 7 8.94 -6.23 16.93
CA ALA A 7 9.56 -6.76 15.72
C ALA A 7 8.83 -6.30 14.45
N SER A 8 7.49 -6.19 14.50
CA SER A 8 6.71 -5.71 13.36
C SER A 8 6.86 -4.19 13.13
N GLN A 9 7.05 -3.40 14.19
CA GLN A 9 7.33 -1.96 14.07
C GLN A 9 8.72 -1.67 13.49
N GLY A 10 9.72 -2.53 13.71
CA GLY A 10 11.07 -2.36 13.18
C GLY A 10 11.19 -2.59 11.67
N ILE A 11 10.47 -3.56 11.14
CA ILE A 11 10.54 -3.94 9.72
C ILE A 11 9.57 -3.11 8.87
N ILE A 12 8.37 -2.84 9.38
CA ILE A 12 7.36 -2.02 8.70
C ILE A 12 7.72 -0.54 8.79
N GLY A 13 8.26 -0.07 9.93
CA GLY A 13 8.75 1.30 10.12
C GLY A 13 9.95 1.64 9.23
N GLY A 14 10.84 0.69 8.97
CA GLY A 14 11.99 0.88 8.08
C GLY A 14 11.61 0.98 6.60
N LEU A 15 10.61 0.23 6.15
CA LEU A 15 10.14 0.27 4.77
C LEU A 15 9.14 1.42 4.51
N PHE A 16 8.34 1.79 5.52
CA PHE A 16 7.44 2.95 5.49
C PHE A 16 8.12 4.25 5.93
N GLY A 17 9.19 4.15 6.70
CA GLY A 17 10.01 5.28 7.14
C GLY A 17 11.06 5.74 6.13
N MET A 18 11.14 5.17 4.94
CA MET A 18 11.75 5.84 3.80
C MET A 18 10.90 7.06 3.49
N ARG A 19 11.20 8.11 4.18
CA ARG A 19 10.88 9.49 3.88
C ARG A 19 11.37 9.71 2.47
N PHE A 20 10.49 9.48 1.47
CA PHE A 20 10.81 9.91 0.12
C PHE A 20 11.06 11.40 0.18
N PRO A 21 12.25 11.88 -0.20
CA PRO A 21 12.52 13.30 -0.34
C PRO A 21 11.85 13.81 -1.62
N PHE A 22 10.53 13.62 -1.69
CA PHE A 22 9.74 14.16 -2.78
C PHE A 22 8.84 15.23 -2.18
N ILE A 23 9.38 16.39 -2.07
CA ILE A 23 8.87 17.72 -1.75
C ILE A 23 9.66 18.28 -0.57
N SER A 24 10.80 18.84 -0.89
CA SER A 24 11.29 20.04 -0.25
C SER A 24 11.64 20.98 -1.40
N GLU A 25 10.88 22.06 -1.54
CA GLU A 25 11.32 23.23 -2.27
C GLU A 25 12.63 23.70 -1.64
N GLY A 26 13.72 23.53 -2.39
CA GLY A 26 15.06 23.85 -1.91
C GLY A 26 16.06 22.74 -2.30
N ALA A 27 16.14 22.43 -3.58
CA ALA A 27 17.04 21.41 -4.08
C ALA A 27 18.50 21.83 -3.92
N MET A 28 19.23 21.15 -3.02
CA MET A 28 20.66 20.93 -3.22
C MET A 28 20.83 19.75 -4.18
N PRO A 29 21.70 19.83 -5.19
CA PRO A 29 21.94 18.72 -6.11
C PRO A 29 22.73 17.62 -5.40
N CYS A 30 22.03 16.63 -4.88
CA CYS A 30 22.65 15.38 -4.45
C CYS A 30 22.98 14.56 -5.68
N ASN A 31 24.24 14.51 -6.08
CA ASN A 31 24.75 13.70 -7.19
C ASN A 31 24.59 12.17 -7.02
N ASN A 32 23.78 11.70 -6.06
CA ASN A 32 23.57 10.28 -5.76
C ASN A 32 22.10 9.91 -5.50
N CYS A 33 21.13 10.75 -5.87
CA CYS A 33 19.73 10.38 -5.83
C CYS A 33 19.39 9.49 -7.02
N LEU A 34 19.07 8.23 -6.77
CA LEU A 34 18.44 7.36 -7.76
C LEU A 34 17.21 8.10 -8.32
N SER A 35 17.08 8.15 -9.65
CA SER A 35 15.86 8.66 -10.25
C SER A 35 14.65 7.86 -9.79
N ASN A 36 13.46 8.44 -9.82
CA ASN A 36 12.23 7.73 -9.43
C ASN A 36 12.07 6.42 -10.23
N ASP A 37 12.47 6.41 -11.48
CA ASP A 37 12.40 5.23 -12.35
C ASP A 37 13.42 4.16 -11.96
N ALA A 38 14.64 4.56 -11.58
CA ALA A 38 15.63 3.63 -11.05
C ALA A 38 15.18 3.01 -9.73
N LEU A 39 14.56 3.79 -8.85
CA LEU A 39 13.98 3.30 -7.61
C LEU A 39 12.81 2.33 -7.88
N PHE A 40 11.91 2.67 -8.80
CA PHE A 40 10.82 1.78 -9.20
C PHE A 40 11.35 0.45 -9.77
N LYS A 41 12.40 0.50 -10.59
CA LYS A 41 13.05 -0.70 -11.13
C LYS A 41 13.60 -1.59 -10.01
N VAL A 42 14.37 -1.04 -9.08
CA VAL A 42 14.91 -1.79 -7.92
C VAL A 42 13.78 -2.41 -7.10
N GLN A 43 12.73 -1.65 -6.78
CA GLN A 43 11.57 -2.15 -6.06
C GLN A 43 10.88 -3.29 -6.82
N SER A 44 10.73 -3.15 -8.13
CA SER A 44 10.12 -4.19 -8.98
C SER A 44 10.92 -5.49 -8.97
N ASP A 45 12.23 -5.39 -9.04
CA ASP A 45 13.12 -6.56 -9.03
C ASP A 45 13.06 -7.28 -7.67
N VAL A 46 13.05 -6.53 -6.57
CA VAL A 46 12.87 -7.10 -5.22
C VAL A 46 11.51 -7.78 -5.05
N ILE A 47 10.42 -7.16 -5.53
CA ILE A 47 9.07 -7.75 -5.46
C ILE A 47 9.01 -9.07 -6.24
N ARG A 48 9.54 -9.10 -7.47
CA ARG A 48 9.58 -10.34 -8.28
C ARG A 48 10.41 -11.43 -7.62
N HIS A 49 11.57 -11.07 -7.10
CA HIS A 49 12.46 -12.00 -6.42
C HIS A 49 11.79 -12.63 -5.20
N LEU A 50 11.22 -11.83 -4.32
CA LEU A 50 10.52 -12.32 -3.12
C LEU A 50 9.30 -13.18 -3.48
N ALA A 51 8.53 -12.79 -4.50
CA ALA A 51 7.37 -13.57 -4.95
C ALA A 51 7.75 -14.92 -5.56
N ALA A 52 8.94 -15.03 -6.14
CA ALA A 52 9.45 -16.29 -6.68
C ALA A 52 9.96 -17.26 -5.58
N GLU A 53 10.44 -16.71 -4.46
CA GLU A 53 11.04 -17.53 -3.39
C GLU A 53 10.00 -18.03 -2.37
N ARG A 54 8.97 -17.23 -2.08
CA ARG A 54 8.05 -17.52 -0.96
C ARG A 54 6.68 -16.87 -1.13
N SER A 55 5.72 -17.30 -0.31
CA SER A 55 4.44 -16.61 -0.18
C SER A 55 4.65 -15.24 0.48
N CYS A 56 4.11 -14.18 -0.14
CA CYS A 56 4.27 -12.81 0.30
C CYS A 56 2.95 -12.05 0.27
N VAL A 57 2.83 -11.06 1.16
CA VAL A 57 1.81 -10.02 1.09
C VAL A 57 2.53 -8.70 0.80
N PHE A 58 2.22 -8.09 -0.34
CA PHE A 58 2.75 -6.80 -0.73
C PHE A 58 1.71 -5.72 -0.55
N VAL A 59 2.10 -4.60 0.06
CA VAL A 59 1.21 -3.45 0.26
C VAL A 59 1.65 -2.29 -0.62
N GLY A 60 0.83 -1.97 -1.61
CA GLY A 60 1.07 -0.88 -2.56
C GLY A 60 2.23 -1.15 -3.52
N ARG A 61 2.97 -0.10 -3.90
CA ARG A 61 4.14 -0.13 -4.79
C ARG A 61 3.88 -0.72 -6.18
N CYS A 62 2.64 -0.64 -6.66
CA CYS A 62 2.24 -1.24 -7.94
C CYS A 62 2.54 -2.76 -8.01
N ALA A 63 2.52 -3.47 -6.86
CA ALA A 63 2.84 -4.89 -6.83
C ALA A 63 1.90 -5.72 -7.69
N ASP A 64 0.62 -5.35 -7.78
CA ASP A 64 -0.37 -5.93 -8.68
C ASP A 64 0.03 -5.82 -10.16
N TYR A 65 0.60 -4.69 -10.57
CA TYR A 65 1.11 -4.49 -11.93
C TYR A 65 2.42 -5.23 -12.16
N ILE A 66 3.33 -5.20 -11.18
CA ILE A 66 4.64 -5.87 -11.26
C ILE A 66 4.45 -7.38 -11.38
N LEU A 67 3.49 -7.94 -10.64
CA LEU A 67 3.18 -9.37 -10.58
C LEU A 67 2.00 -9.79 -11.48
N ARG A 68 1.59 -8.96 -12.44
CA ARG A 68 0.42 -9.21 -13.29
C ARG A 68 0.45 -10.53 -14.07
N GLU A 69 1.64 -11.04 -14.35
CA GLU A 69 1.86 -12.31 -15.04
C GLU A 69 2.11 -13.48 -14.08
N HIS A 70 2.12 -13.20 -12.77
CA HIS A 70 2.35 -14.26 -11.78
C HIS A 70 1.08 -15.11 -11.61
N PRO A 71 1.14 -16.42 -11.84
CA PRO A 71 -0.06 -17.28 -11.92
C PRO A 71 -0.81 -17.40 -10.59
N ARG A 72 -0.12 -17.26 -9.47
CA ARG A 72 -0.67 -17.37 -8.12
C ARG A 72 -0.63 -16.01 -7.43
N CYS A 73 -1.48 -15.09 -7.89
CA CYS A 73 -1.58 -13.75 -7.35
C CYS A 73 -3.04 -13.37 -7.10
N ALA A 74 -3.32 -12.74 -5.97
CA ALA A 74 -4.60 -12.15 -5.62
C ALA A 74 -4.40 -10.66 -5.35
N ASN A 75 -5.04 -9.80 -6.16
CA ASN A 75 -4.98 -8.36 -6.04
C ASN A 75 -6.23 -7.86 -5.36
N VAL A 76 -6.07 -7.19 -4.22
CA VAL A 76 -7.16 -6.70 -3.38
C VAL A 76 -7.03 -5.20 -3.22
N PHE A 77 -8.12 -4.47 -3.43
CA PHE A 77 -8.24 -3.07 -3.09
C PHE A 77 -9.15 -2.91 -1.88
N ILE A 78 -8.63 -2.25 -0.85
CA ILE A 78 -9.36 -2.00 0.39
C ILE A 78 -9.67 -0.52 0.47
N SER A 79 -10.95 -0.19 0.59
CA SER A 79 -11.45 1.15 0.87
C SER A 79 -12.07 1.24 2.27
N ALA A 80 -12.39 2.44 2.68
CA ALA A 80 -13.18 2.73 3.86
C ALA A 80 -13.92 4.06 3.67
N SER A 81 -14.99 4.29 4.42
CA SER A 81 -15.69 5.57 4.45
C SER A 81 -14.75 6.70 4.85
N LYS A 82 -15.06 7.93 4.42
CA LYS A 82 -14.26 9.10 4.79
C LYS A 82 -14.25 9.30 6.30
N GLU A 83 -15.39 9.10 6.93
CA GLU A 83 -15.62 9.25 8.36
C GLU A 83 -14.74 8.30 9.18
N ASP A 84 -14.72 7.02 8.83
CA ASP A 84 -13.90 6.02 9.51
C ASP A 84 -12.41 6.26 9.33
N ARG A 85 -12.02 6.71 8.14
CA ARG A 85 -10.63 7.07 7.85
C ARG A 85 -10.16 8.26 8.69
N ILE A 86 -11.00 9.29 8.81
CA ILE A 86 -10.73 10.47 9.65
C ILE A 86 -10.64 10.04 11.11
N ALA A 87 -11.64 9.32 11.63
CA ALA A 87 -11.67 8.86 13.02
C ALA A 87 -10.41 8.05 13.38
N ARG A 88 -9.99 7.16 12.48
CA ARG A 88 -8.77 6.35 12.66
C ARG A 88 -7.51 7.21 12.73
N LEU A 89 -7.35 8.19 11.85
CA LEU A 89 -6.17 9.07 11.84
C LEU A 89 -6.14 9.98 13.08
N CYS A 90 -7.29 10.53 13.48
CA CYS A 90 -7.40 11.31 14.72
C CYS A 90 -6.93 10.48 15.93
N GLY A 91 -7.38 9.23 16.04
CA GLY A 91 -6.98 8.33 17.12
C GLY A 91 -5.50 7.93 17.08
N MET A 92 -4.94 7.72 15.88
CA MET A 92 -3.54 7.29 15.73
C MET A 92 -2.52 8.41 15.90
N HIS A 93 -2.85 9.62 15.44
CA HIS A 93 -1.90 10.74 15.37
C HIS A 93 -2.23 11.87 16.35
N HIS A 94 -3.34 11.78 17.08
CA HIS A 94 -3.83 12.81 18.02
C HIS A 94 -4.00 14.18 17.34
N ILE A 95 -4.53 14.18 16.13
CA ILE A 95 -4.83 15.35 15.30
C ILE A 95 -6.35 15.58 15.23
N ASP A 96 -6.77 16.76 14.83
CA ASP A 96 -8.18 17.07 14.58
C ASP A 96 -8.68 16.51 13.24
N ALA A 97 -9.98 16.61 13.01
CA ALA A 97 -10.63 16.06 11.82
C ALA A 97 -10.21 16.77 10.53
N GLU A 98 -9.96 18.08 10.58
CA GLU A 98 -9.54 18.86 9.42
C GLU A 98 -8.13 18.47 8.96
N ALA A 99 -7.20 18.37 9.90
CA ALA A 99 -5.84 17.90 9.60
C ALA A 99 -5.82 16.44 9.10
N ALA A 100 -6.70 15.58 9.66
CA ALA A 100 -6.83 14.20 9.21
C ALA A 100 -7.36 14.13 7.77
N GLU A 101 -8.38 14.92 7.43
CA GLU A 101 -8.93 15.01 6.09
C GLU A 101 -7.88 15.47 5.08
N GLU A 102 -7.15 16.54 5.39
CA GLU A 102 -6.05 17.03 4.54
C GLU A 102 -4.96 15.96 4.32
N MET A 103 -4.61 15.21 5.37
CA MET A 103 -3.66 14.10 5.26
C MET A 103 -4.16 12.99 4.33
N ILE A 104 -5.46 12.64 4.41
CA ILE A 104 -6.08 11.64 3.55
C ILE A 104 -6.00 12.07 2.10
N GLU A 105 -6.43 13.28 1.78
CA GLU A 105 -6.45 13.79 0.41
C GLU A 105 -5.04 13.83 -0.19
N LYS A 106 -4.07 14.35 0.53
CA LYS A 106 -2.66 14.37 0.10
C LYS A 106 -2.09 12.97 -0.10
N ALA A 107 -2.45 12.02 0.76
CA ALA A 107 -1.98 10.65 0.66
C ALA A 107 -2.60 9.92 -0.54
N ASP A 108 -3.90 10.06 -0.75
CA ASP A 108 -4.62 9.42 -1.86
C ASP A 108 -4.18 10.00 -3.20
N LYS A 109 -4.02 11.33 -3.29
CA LYS A 109 -3.46 11.97 -4.48
C LYS A 109 -2.11 11.40 -4.85
N ARG A 110 -1.16 11.32 -3.90
CA ARG A 110 0.17 10.74 -4.13
C ARG A 110 0.14 9.28 -4.53
N ARG A 111 -0.77 8.48 -3.92
CA ARG A 111 -0.94 7.07 -4.27
C ARG A 111 -1.48 6.89 -5.68
N SER A 112 -2.50 7.66 -6.02
CA SER A 112 -3.10 7.61 -7.35
C SER A 112 -2.13 8.07 -8.44
N GLU A 113 -1.41 9.18 -8.23
CA GLU A 113 -0.40 9.66 -9.17
C GLU A 113 0.71 8.63 -9.40
N TYR A 114 1.26 8.06 -8.32
CA TYR A 114 2.28 7.02 -8.41
C TYR A 114 1.78 5.77 -9.14
N TYR A 115 0.61 5.28 -8.77
CA TYR A 115 0.02 4.08 -9.35
C TYR A 115 -0.30 4.28 -10.83
N ASN A 116 -0.97 5.38 -11.17
CA ASN A 116 -1.37 5.68 -12.54
C ASN A 116 -0.16 5.83 -13.46
N TYR A 117 0.90 6.49 -12.97
CA TYR A 117 2.12 6.70 -13.74
C TYR A 117 2.83 5.38 -14.10
N TYR A 118 3.05 4.51 -13.11
CA TYR A 118 3.82 3.28 -13.35
C TYR A 118 3.00 2.11 -13.90
N SER A 119 1.72 2.05 -13.61
CA SER A 119 0.86 0.94 -14.06
C SER A 119 0.09 1.23 -15.34
N PHE A 120 -0.03 2.49 -15.75
CA PHE A 120 -0.92 2.96 -16.81
C PHE A 120 -2.39 2.59 -16.59
N LYS A 121 -2.79 2.38 -15.34
CA LYS A 121 -4.15 2.05 -14.90
C LYS A 121 -4.65 3.15 -13.97
N THR A 122 -5.95 3.15 -13.70
CA THR A 122 -6.57 4.06 -12.72
C THR A 122 -6.56 3.41 -11.33
N TRP A 123 -5.96 4.10 -10.36
CA TRP A 123 -5.95 3.66 -8.97
C TRP A 123 -7.37 3.55 -8.41
N GLY A 124 -7.69 2.43 -7.76
CA GLY A 124 -9.02 2.17 -7.19
C GLY A 124 -10.10 1.78 -8.21
N ALA A 125 -9.79 1.69 -9.51
CA ALA A 125 -10.74 1.20 -10.49
C ALA A 125 -11.00 -0.30 -10.29
N ALA A 126 -12.25 -0.67 -9.99
CA ALA A 126 -12.62 -2.03 -9.62
C ALA A 126 -12.17 -3.10 -10.63
N ALA A 127 -12.16 -2.74 -11.92
CA ALA A 127 -11.75 -3.65 -13.00
C ALA A 127 -10.26 -4.06 -12.96
N THR A 128 -9.45 -3.38 -12.15
CA THR A 128 -8.00 -3.68 -12.04
C THR A 128 -7.67 -4.65 -10.92
N TYR A 129 -8.62 -4.93 -10.05
CA TYR A 129 -8.43 -5.78 -8.87
C TYR A 129 -9.30 -7.03 -8.94
N HIS A 130 -8.87 -8.09 -8.29
CA HIS A 130 -9.65 -9.31 -8.17
C HIS A 130 -10.74 -9.21 -7.10
N LEU A 131 -10.55 -8.33 -6.11
CA LEU A 131 -11.49 -8.02 -5.06
C LEU A 131 -11.36 -6.54 -4.70
N CYS A 132 -12.50 -5.84 -4.62
CA CYS A 132 -12.59 -4.52 -4.00
C CYS A 132 -13.52 -4.65 -2.78
N ILE A 133 -13.08 -4.20 -1.62
CA ILE A 133 -13.83 -4.36 -0.38
C ILE A 133 -13.82 -3.06 0.43
N ASP A 134 -14.98 -2.72 0.98
CA ASP A 134 -15.11 -1.63 1.93
C ASP A 134 -15.01 -2.16 3.36
N SER A 135 -13.93 -1.78 4.03
CA SER A 135 -13.66 -2.21 5.40
C SER A 135 -14.57 -1.56 6.44
N SER A 136 -15.24 -0.46 6.11
CA SER A 136 -16.23 0.16 7.01
C SER A 136 -17.46 -0.72 7.23
N SER A 137 -17.82 -1.51 6.21
CA SER A 137 -19.00 -2.39 6.29
C SER A 137 -18.81 -3.61 7.19
N LEU A 138 -17.58 -4.13 7.27
CA LEU A 138 -17.28 -5.39 7.99
C LEU A 138 -16.40 -5.20 9.22
N GLY A 139 -15.88 -3.99 9.41
CA GLY A 139 -14.80 -3.75 10.36
C GLY A 139 -13.48 -4.42 9.91
N ILE A 140 -12.40 -4.18 10.64
CA ILE A 140 -11.07 -4.68 10.25
C ILE A 140 -11.02 -6.21 10.30
N ASP A 141 -11.45 -6.82 11.40
CA ASP A 141 -11.38 -8.28 11.58
C ASP A 141 -12.29 -9.03 10.60
N GLY A 142 -13.48 -8.49 10.31
CA GLY A 142 -14.38 -9.04 9.30
C GLY A 142 -13.80 -8.97 7.91
N THR A 143 -13.16 -7.84 7.58
CA THR A 143 -12.48 -7.64 6.30
C THR A 143 -11.32 -8.61 6.13
N VAL A 144 -10.50 -8.82 7.15
CA VAL A 144 -9.38 -9.78 7.12
C VAL A 144 -9.89 -11.19 6.82
N ARG A 145 -10.88 -11.67 7.58
CA ARG A 145 -11.47 -13.00 7.37
C ARG A 145 -12.03 -13.18 5.96
N PHE A 146 -12.73 -12.17 5.46
CA PHE A 146 -13.27 -12.22 4.10
C PHE A 146 -12.18 -12.30 3.04
N ILE A 147 -11.09 -11.52 3.20
CA ILE A 147 -9.94 -11.57 2.29
C ILE A 147 -9.25 -12.94 2.35
N GLU A 148 -9.07 -13.52 3.54
CA GLU A 148 -8.50 -14.86 3.70
C GLU A 148 -9.31 -15.92 2.97
N GLU A 149 -10.64 -15.93 3.13
CA GLU A 149 -11.52 -16.85 2.42
C GLU A 149 -11.46 -16.66 0.90
N PHE A 150 -11.46 -15.40 0.45
CA PHE A 150 -11.34 -15.08 -0.97
C PHE A 150 -10.02 -15.60 -1.55
N VAL A 151 -8.89 -15.34 -0.87
CA VAL A 151 -7.57 -15.75 -1.30
C VAL A 151 -7.47 -17.29 -1.34
N ALA A 152 -7.96 -17.96 -0.30
CA ALA A 152 -7.97 -19.43 -0.24
C ALA A 152 -8.75 -20.02 -1.42
N LYS A 153 -9.94 -19.51 -1.71
CA LYS A 153 -10.75 -19.97 -2.86
C LYS A 153 -10.10 -19.66 -4.20
N LYS A 154 -9.57 -18.44 -4.37
CA LYS A 154 -8.96 -18.02 -5.63
C LYS A 154 -7.68 -18.80 -5.95
N LEU A 155 -6.86 -19.08 -4.95
CA LEU A 155 -5.57 -19.76 -5.11
C LEU A 155 -5.65 -21.26 -4.86
N GLN A 156 -6.83 -21.79 -4.54
CA GLN A 156 -7.08 -23.20 -4.25
C GLN A 156 -6.13 -23.74 -3.15
N LEU A 157 -6.14 -23.02 -2.01
CA LEU A 157 -5.35 -23.36 -0.82
C LEU A 157 -6.13 -24.26 0.12
#